data_26581d28b5db61480d5cea751b069cf0
#
_entry.id   26581d28b5db61480d5cea751b069cf0
#
_cell.length_a   1.000
_cell.length_b   1.000
_cell.length_c   1.000
_cell.angle_alpha   90.00
_cell.angle_beta   90.00
_cell.angle_gamma   90.00
#
_symmetry.space_group_name_H-M   'P 1'
#
loop_
_entity.id
_entity.type
_entity.pdbx_description
1 polymer ?
#
loop_
_entity_poly.entity_id
_entity_poly.type
_entity_poly.pdbx_seq_one_letter_code
_entity_poly.pdbx_strand_id
1 'polypeptide(L)'
;MKQNFWLTLVTCLAYCIDKELWKAVDSLKEQVKVLKEKQEKDKRILLNNHQRMRLAAKATRLTRRLLEKTSVLFTPDTILGWHRKLVAQKHDGSDNCKNPGRPKISQETTDLVIRFKQENPHRGYTRIRDYIVYLGYKIGETTVKNILLENGYDPEPDLTRKTTWKEFIKSHWSVLAACDYFSIELLVKGKLVRCMVLFAIHLSTRKVEILGVRPQPNGPWREQIARNLTDDDGFLAGKKYLIHDRDPLYPAKFESTLKTTGVESVKLPPRSPNLNAHAERFVRSIKEECLSHLILSSEEQRRYVLSKYLKYYHQERIHQGINRIIEAQHKGCQGEILCLERLGGPLKSYHRKAA
;
A
#
# COMPACT_ATOMS: atom_id res chain seq x y z
N MET A 1 63.73 -29.45 24.71
CA MET A 1 62.41 -29.58 25.41
C MET A 1 61.68 -28.26 25.68
N LYS A 2 62.34 -27.14 25.92
CA LYS A 2 61.64 -25.86 26.22
C LYS A 2 60.93 -25.22 25.03
N GLN A 3 61.35 -25.39 23.80
CA GLN A 3 60.76 -24.79 22.59
C GLN A 3 59.39 -25.38 22.25
N ASN A 4 59.17 -26.66 22.45
CA ASN A 4 57.89 -27.33 22.17
C ASN A 4 56.76 -26.93 23.17
N PHE A 5 57.13 -26.63 24.42
CA PHE A 5 56.22 -26.23 25.44
C PHE A 5 55.51 -24.85 25.10
N TRP A 6 56.32 -23.88 24.68
CA TRP A 6 55.84 -22.58 24.28
C TRP A 6 54.95 -22.65 23.01
N LEU A 7 55.31 -23.45 22.06
CA LEU A 7 54.52 -23.66 20.85
C LEU A 7 53.16 -24.30 21.18
N THR A 8 53.16 -25.32 22.04
CA THR A 8 51.94 -25.98 22.51
C THR A 8 51.07 -25.03 23.33
N LEU A 9 51.64 -24.18 24.20
CA LEU A 9 50.92 -23.18 24.96
C LEU A 9 50.29 -22.14 24.05
N VAL A 10 51.02 -21.63 23.05
CA VAL A 10 50.51 -20.64 22.08
C VAL A 10 49.38 -21.23 21.23
N THR A 11 49.51 -22.47 20.77
CA THR A 11 48.44 -23.14 20.00
C THR A 11 47.20 -23.43 20.84
N CYS A 12 47.37 -23.82 22.11
CA CYS A 12 46.24 -23.96 23.04
C CYS A 12 45.54 -22.63 23.30
N LEU A 13 46.29 -21.55 23.52
CA LEU A 13 45.72 -20.20 23.72
C LEU A 13 45.01 -19.69 22.47
N ALA A 14 45.60 -19.87 21.28
CA ALA A 14 44.98 -19.51 20.02
C ALA A 14 43.68 -20.30 19.81
N TYR A 15 43.68 -21.60 20.07
CA TYR A 15 42.44 -22.42 19.98
C TYR A 15 41.34 -21.98 20.95
N CYS A 16 41.71 -21.62 22.19
CA CYS A 16 40.75 -21.11 23.18
C CYS A 16 40.15 -19.76 22.74
N ILE A 17 40.98 -18.85 22.20
CA ILE A 17 40.54 -17.55 21.71
C ILE A 17 39.63 -17.74 20.50
N ASP A 18 39.96 -18.58 19.54
CA ASP A 18 39.15 -18.87 18.38
C ASP A 18 37.80 -19.48 18.77
N LYS A 19 37.78 -20.40 19.71
CA LYS A 19 36.54 -21.02 20.21
C LYS A 19 35.58 -20.01 20.85
N GLU A 20 36.07 -19.08 21.63
CA GLU A 20 35.26 -18.02 22.24
C GLU A 20 34.79 -17.01 21.20
N LEU A 21 35.64 -16.68 20.23
CA LEU A 21 35.29 -15.81 19.11
C LEU A 21 34.15 -16.39 18.24
N TRP A 22 34.24 -17.67 17.91
CA TRP A 22 33.21 -18.38 17.15
C TRP A 22 31.86 -18.39 17.88
N LYS A 23 31.84 -18.58 19.20
CA LYS A 23 30.62 -18.52 19.99
C LYS A 23 30.03 -17.12 19.98
N ALA A 24 30.86 -16.08 20.07
CA ALA A 24 30.41 -14.69 19.99
C ALA A 24 29.79 -14.38 18.61
N VAL A 25 30.46 -14.78 17.54
CA VAL A 25 29.94 -14.59 16.16
C VAL A 25 28.63 -15.34 15.94
N ASP A 26 28.47 -16.55 16.44
CA ASP A 26 27.22 -17.32 16.31
C ASP A 26 26.05 -16.66 17.06
N SER A 27 26.31 -16.11 18.25
CA SER A 27 25.32 -15.33 18.99
C SER A 27 24.90 -14.06 18.25
N LEU A 28 25.85 -13.32 17.68
CA LEU A 28 25.55 -12.10 16.91
C LEU A 28 24.77 -12.40 15.64
N LYS A 29 25.11 -13.47 14.92
CA LYS A 29 24.37 -13.91 13.74
C LYS A 29 22.91 -14.20 14.08
N GLU A 30 22.64 -14.85 15.19
CA GLU A 30 21.27 -15.14 15.60
C GLU A 30 20.52 -13.88 16.01
N GLN A 31 21.17 -12.94 16.71
CA GLN A 31 20.56 -11.64 17.01
C GLN A 31 20.17 -10.88 15.73
N VAL A 32 21.09 -10.82 14.75
CA VAL A 32 20.83 -10.15 13.46
C VAL A 32 19.70 -10.85 12.68
N LYS A 33 19.62 -12.17 12.74
CA LYS A 33 18.54 -12.93 12.08
C LYS A 33 17.17 -12.59 12.66
N VAL A 34 17.07 -12.56 13.98
CA VAL A 34 15.83 -12.18 14.67
C VAL A 34 15.43 -10.73 14.34
N LEU A 35 16.40 -9.83 14.23
CA LEU A 35 16.13 -8.45 13.81
C LEU A 35 15.56 -8.38 12.40
N LYS A 36 16.17 -9.09 11.45
CA LYS A 36 15.69 -9.13 10.07
C LYS A 36 14.26 -9.67 9.95
N GLU A 37 13.89 -10.60 10.81
CA GLU A 37 12.53 -11.13 10.87
C GLU A 37 11.49 -10.08 11.36
N LYS A 38 11.94 -9.08 12.12
CA LYS A 38 11.08 -8.08 12.77
C LYS A 38 11.21 -6.66 12.23
N GLN A 39 12.09 -6.44 11.26
CA GLN A 39 12.43 -5.10 10.80
C GLN A 39 11.30 -4.44 10.01
N GLU A 40 10.44 -3.69 10.72
CA GLU A 40 9.81 -2.46 10.25
C GLU A 40 10.45 -1.30 11.00
N LYS A 41 10.92 -0.27 10.28
CA LYS A 41 11.61 0.89 10.87
C LYS A 41 10.76 1.55 11.95
N ASP A 42 11.38 1.89 13.08
CA ASP A 42 10.83 2.66 14.20
C ASP A 42 9.84 1.98 15.16
N LYS A 43 9.81 0.65 15.25
CA LYS A 43 8.94 -0.06 16.20
C LYS A 43 9.72 -0.79 17.29
N ARG A 44 9.09 -0.86 18.49
CA ARG A 44 9.55 -1.70 19.59
C ARG A 44 9.71 -3.16 19.12
N ILE A 45 10.88 -3.75 19.35
CA ILE A 45 11.17 -5.14 18.98
C ILE A 45 10.48 -6.07 19.97
N LEU A 46 9.39 -6.70 19.52
CA LEU A 46 8.69 -7.74 20.28
C LEU A 46 9.11 -9.10 19.77
N LEU A 47 9.58 -9.95 20.67
CA LEU A 47 10.01 -11.31 20.35
C LEU A 47 8.92 -12.32 20.75
N ASN A 48 8.67 -13.29 19.87
CA ASN A 48 7.86 -14.46 20.25
C ASN A 48 8.69 -15.42 21.13
N ASN A 49 8.02 -16.40 21.75
CA ASN A 49 8.67 -17.33 22.67
C ASN A 49 9.77 -18.14 21.99
N HIS A 50 9.58 -18.60 20.76
CA HIS A 50 10.59 -19.36 20.01
C HIS A 50 11.86 -18.54 19.77
N GLN A 51 11.75 -17.25 19.43
CA GLN A 51 12.88 -16.36 19.24
C GLN A 51 13.66 -16.15 20.55
N ARG A 52 12.95 -15.95 21.68
CA ARG A 52 13.58 -15.84 23.02
C ARG A 52 14.33 -17.09 23.38
N MET A 53 13.76 -18.28 23.10
CA MET A 53 14.41 -19.57 23.35
C MET A 53 15.70 -19.73 22.55
N ARG A 54 15.68 -19.42 21.27
CA ARG A 54 16.87 -19.49 20.39
C ARG A 54 17.99 -18.59 20.88
N LEU A 55 17.67 -17.34 21.23
CA LEU A 55 18.65 -16.39 21.77
C LEU A 55 19.22 -16.87 23.12
N ALA A 56 18.38 -17.33 24.02
CA ALA A 56 18.80 -17.84 25.31
C ALA A 56 19.73 -19.06 25.18
N ALA A 57 19.40 -20.03 24.32
CA ALA A 57 20.19 -21.21 24.10
C ALA A 57 21.61 -20.92 23.52
N LYS A 58 21.71 -19.88 22.67
CA LYS A 58 23.03 -19.46 22.14
C LYS A 58 23.84 -18.68 23.17
N ALA A 59 23.17 -17.82 23.94
CA ALA A 59 23.83 -16.98 24.95
C ALA A 59 24.44 -17.75 26.11
N THR A 60 23.89 -18.92 26.50
CA THR A 60 24.47 -19.76 27.59
C THR A 60 25.84 -20.35 27.28
N ARG A 61 26.20 -20.37 26.00
CA ARG A 61 27.56 -20.81 25.59
C ARG A 61 28.63 -19.75 25.76
N LEU A 62 28.22 -18.52 26.13
CA LEU A 62 29.12 -17.38 26.30
C LEU A 62 29.37 -17.12 27.78
N THR A 63 30.55 -16.65 28.11
CA THR A 63 30.86 -16.13 29.45
C THR A 63 30.08 -14.82 29.65
N ARG A 64 29.72 -14.46 30.90
CA ARG A 64 29.00 -13.23 31.21
C ARG A 64 29.72 -12.00 30.64
N ARG A 65 31.04 -11.92 30.77
CA ARG A 65 31.87 -10.82 30.26
C ARG A 65 31.77 -10.69 28.72
N LEU A 66 31.70 -11.82 28.01
CA LEU A 66 31.59 -11.84 26.56
C LEU A 66 30.15 -11.49 26.14
N LEU A 67 29.15 -11.94 26.90
CA LEU A 67 27.74 -11.61 26.68
C LEU A 67 27.48 -10.10 26.84
N GLU A 68 28.12 -9.44 27.83
CA GLU A 68 28.04 -7.99 28.01
C GLU A 68 28.59 -7.21 26.79
N LYS A 69 29.67 -7.74 26.18
CA LYS A 69 30.27 -7.12 24.98
C LYS A 69 29.48 -7.36 23.69
N THR A 70 28.71 -8.44 23.61
CA THR A 70 28.02 -8.86 22.38
C THR A 70 26.52 -8.61 22.38
N SER A 71 25.95 -8.28 23.53
CA SER A 71 24.51 -8.03 23.69
C SER A 71 24.14 -6.61 23.29
N VAL A 72 23.86 -6.40 22.01
CA VAL A 72 23.53 -5.08 21.45
C VAL A 72 22.02 -4.75 21.61
N LEU A 73 21.15 -5.77 21.62
CA LEU A 73 19.69 -5.58 21.54
C LEU A 73 18.97 -5.78 22.89
N PHE A 74 19.47 -6.70 23.70
CA PHE A 74 18.87 -7.06 24.98
C PHE A 74 19.95 -7.13 26.04
N THR A 75 19.64 -6.73 27.26
CA THR A 75 20.62 -6.85 28.36
C THR A 75 20.95 -8.30 28.65
N PRO A 76 22.19 -8.62 29.09
CA PRO A 76 22.57 -9.96 29.49
C PRO A 76 21.60 -10.61 30.48
N ASP A 77 21.12 -9.83 31.44
CA ASP A 77 20.19 -10.31 32.47
C ASP A 77 18.83 -10.70 31.89
N THR A 78 18.36 -9.99 30.86
CA THR A 78 17.14 -10.35 30.13
C THR A 78 17.30 -11.70 29.42
N ILE A 79 18.40 -11.90 28.72
CA ILE A 79 18.67 -13.14 27.98
C ILE A 79 18.86 -14.32 28.95
N LEU A 80 19.59 -14.12 30.04
CA LEU A 80 19.76 -15.13 31.07
C LEU A 80 18.45 -15.41 31.83
N GLY A 81 17.58 -14.41 31.97
CA GLY A 81 16.23 -14.59 32.51
C GLY A 81 15.38 -15.53 31.64
N TRP A 82 15.48 -15.40 30.32
CA TRP A 82 14.81 -16.33 29.41
C TRP A 82 15.38 -17.75 29.52
N HIS A 83 16.70 -17.90 29.67
CA HIS A 83 17.30 -19.21 29.89
C HIS A 83 16.82 -19.86 31.19
N ARG A 84 16.77 -19.10 32.31
CA ARG A 84 16.24 -19.63 33.60
C ARG A 84 14.82 -20.13 33.45
N LYS A 85 13.96 -19.41 32.69
CA LYS A 85 12.61 -19.87 32.40
C LYS A 85 12.58 -21.18 31.59
N LEU A 86 13.48 -21.34 30.62
CA LEU A 86 13.61 -22.58 29.84
C LEU A 86 14.05 -23.77 30.71
N VAL A 87 15.01 -23.54 31.60
CA VAL A 87 15.47 -24.59 32.54
C VAL A 87 14.34 -24.97 33.49
N ALA A 88 13.61 -23.98 34.03
CA ALA A 88 12.44 -24.24 34.86
C ALA A 88 11.39 -25.07 34.13
N GLN A 89 11.09 -24.75 32.86
CA GLN A 89 10.15 -25.53 32.04
C GLN A 89 10.63 -26.97 31.76
N LYS A 90 11.93 -27.17 31.56
CA LYS A 90 12.49 -28.52 31.36
C LYS A 90 12.35 -29.40 32.60
N HIS A 91 12.39 -28.81 33.78
CA HIS A 91 12.26 -29.52 35.06
C HIS A 91 10.88 -29.31 35.68
N ASP A 92 9.92 -28.74 34.91
CA ASP A 92 8.55 -28.54 35.34
C ASP A 92 7.83 -29.88 35.38
N GLY A 93 7.55 -30.37 36.57
CA GLY A 93 6.76 -31.58 36.81
C GLY A 93 5.25 -31.31 36.83
N SER A 94 4.78 -30.14 36.38
CA SER A 94 3.36 -29.75 36.44
C SER A 94 2.46 -30.68 35.66
N ASP A 95 2.97 -31.36 34.63
CA ASP A 95 2.21 -32.38 33.88
C ASP A 95 1.84 -33.60 34.73
N ASN A 96 2.56 -33.80 35.85
CA ASN A 96 2.29 -34.86 36.81
C ASN A 96 1.36 -34.39 37.96
N CYS A 97 0.98 -33.13 38.00
CA CYS A 97 0.07 -32.59 39.01
C CYS A 97 -1.36 -33.09 38.77
N LYS A 98 -1.97 -33.73 39.82
CA LYS A 98 -3.35 -34.26 39.75
C LYS A 98 -4.42 -33.19 39.59
N ASN A 99 -4.12 -31.93 39.79
CA ASN A 99 -5.01 -30.79 39.56
C ASN A 99 -4.40 -29.88 38.47
N PRO A 100 -4.75 -30.11 37.21
CA PRO A 100 -4.36 -29.18 36.15
C PRO A 100 -5.00 -27.81 36.46
N GLY A 101 -4.21 -26.75 36.36
CA GLY A 101 -4.70 -25.39 36.49
C GLY A 101 -5.80 -25.05 35.46
N ARG A 102 -6.21 -23.80 35.41
CA ARG A 102 -7.23 -23.36 34.42
C ARG A 102 -6.83 -23.83 33.00
N PRO A 103 -7.77 -24.45 32.26
CA PRO A 103 -7.52 -24.90 30.90
C PRO A 103 -6.94 -23.77 30.03
N LYS A 104 -5.99 -24.09 29.18
CA LYS A 104 -5.49 -23.16 28.18
C LYS A 104 -6.61 -22.79 27.21
N ILE A 105 -6.56 -21.56 26.71
CA ILE A 105 -7.49 -21.09 25.68
C ILE A 105 -7.30 -21.95 24.43
N SER A 106 -8.40 -22.21 23.72
CA SER A 106 -8.36 -23.02 22.49
C SER A 106 -7.43 -22.37 21.45
N GLN A 107 -6.77 -23.21 20.68
CA GLN A 107 -5.87 -22.76 19.61
C GLN A 107 -6.64 -21.90 18.58
N GLU A 108 -7.87 -22.27 18.28
CA GLU A 108 -8.78 -21.54 17.39
C GLU A 108 -8.96 -20.06 17.85
N THR A 109 -9.21 -19.84 19.15
CA THR A 109 -9.35 -18.49 19.71
C THR A 109 -8.02 -17.72 19.62
N THR A 110 -6.90 -18.41 19.83
CA THR A 110 -5.58 -17.80 19.73
C THR A 110 -5.29 -17.35 18.29
N ASP A 111 -5.56 -18.20 17.33
CA ASP A 111 -5.37 -17.90 15.90
C ASP A 111 -6.28 -16.75 15.45
N LEU A 112 -7.50 -16.69 15.97
CA LEU A 112 -8.44 -15.59 15.71
C LEU A 112 -7.93 -14.26 16.25
N VAL A 113 -7.36 -14.23 17.46
CA VAL A 113 -6.73 -13.01 18.04
C VAL A 113 -5.59 -12.51 17.16
N ILE A 114 -4.72 -13.42 16.73
CA ILE A 114 -3.57 -13.10 15.88
C ILE A 114 -4.03 -12.57 14.53
N ARG A 115 -4.99 -13.24 13.91
CA ARG A 115 -5.58 -12.82 12.63
C ARG A 115 -6.18 -11.42 12.71
N PHE A 116 -6.97 -11.10 13.73
CA PHE A 116 -7.56 -9.79 13.93
C PHE A 116 -6.49 -8.69 14.08
N LYS A 117 -5.40 -8.98 14.79
CA LYS A 117 -4.29 -8.03 14.93
C LYS A 117 -3.55 -7.81 13.61
N GLN A 118 -3.34 -8.86 12.81
CA GLN A 118 -2.69 -8.77 11.50
C GLN A 118 -3.53 -7.97 10.50
N GLU A 119 -4.84 -8.21 10.47
CA GLU A 119 -5.77 -7.52 9.58
C GLU A 119 -6.01 -6.05 10.03
N ASN A 120 -5.88 -5.77 11.34
CA ASN A 120 -6.18 -4.46 11.93
C ASN A 120 -5.07 -3.97 12.87
N PRO A 121 -3.87 -3.64 12.38
CA PRO A 121 -2.72 -3.26 13.23
C PRO A 121 -2.96 -2.04 14.11
N HIS A 122 -3.81 -1.13 13.66
CA HIS A 122 -4.18 0.11 14.35
C HIS A 122 -5.18 -0.09 15.50
N ARG A 123 -5.67 -1.31 15.72
CA ARG A 123 -6.59 -1.61 16.82
C ARG A 123 -5.82 -2.16 18.03
N GLY A 124 -6.12 -1.60 19.21
CA GLY A 124 -5.62 -2.11 20.48
C GLY A 124 -6.33 -3.39 20.92
N TYR A 125 -5.75 -4.09 21.88
CA TYR A 125 -6.23 -5.36 22.41
C TYR A 125 -7.66 -5.31 22.95
N THR A 126 -8.11 -4.20 23.51
CA THR A 126 -9.48 -4.02 24.01
C THR A 126 -10.50 -4.16 22.88
N ARG A 127 -10.28 -3.49 21.74
CA ARG A 127 -11.17 -3.61 20.59
C ARG A 127 -11.15 -5.00 19.97
N ILE A 128 -9.99 -5.66 19.94
CA ILE A 128 -9.87 -7.04 19.48
C ILE A 128 -10.67 -7.95 20.38
N ARG A 129 -10.60 -7.78 21.71
CA ARG A 129 -11.42 -8.52 22.68
C ARG A 129 -12.91 -8.33 22.40
N ASP A 130 -13.36 -7.10 22.17
CA ASP A 130 -14.77 -6.79 21.93
C ASP A 130 -15.31 -7.51 20.69
N TYR A 131 -14.54 -7.58 19.61
CA TYR A 131 -14.92 -8.35 18.42
C TYR A 131 -15.01 -9.84 18.67
N ILE A 132 -14.06 -10.40 19.42
CA ILE A 132 -14.06 -11.83 19.74
C ILE A 132 -15.24 -12.19 20.65
N VAL A 133 -15.56 -11.33 21.61
CA VAL A 133 -16.74 -11.48 22.48
C VAL A 133 -18.03 -11.37 21.67
N TYR A 134 -18.11 -10.43 20.72
CA TYR A 134 -19.25 -10.30 19.81
C TYR A 134 -19.46 -11.55 18.94
N LEU A 135 -18.40 -12.27 18.59
CA LEU A 135 -18.47 -13.57 17.89
C LEU A 135 -18.83 -14.74 18.81
N GLY A 136 -19.12 -14.49 20.09
CA GLY A 136 -19.57 -15.51 21.04
C GLY A 136 -18.45 -16.17 21.87
N TYR A 137 -17.19 -15.80 21.69
CA TYR A 137 -16.09 -16.36 22.47
C TYR A 137 -15.92 -15.62 23.80
N LYS A 138 -15.71 -16.37 24.90
CA LYS A 138 -15.47 -15.81 26.22
C LYS A 138 -13.96 -15.59 26.46
N ILE A 139 -13.47 -14.37 26.32
CA ILE A 139 -12.06 -14.01 26.50
C ILE A 139 -11.91 -12.71 27.28
N GLY A 140 -10.92 -12.65 28.18
CA GLY A 140 -10.58 -11.43 28.93
C GLY A 140 -9.53 -10.58 28.23
N GLU A 141 -9.47 -9.28 28.56
CA GLU A 141 -8.49 -8.32 27.99
C GLU A 141 -7.05 -8.74 28.23
N THR A 142 -6.74 -9.13 29.48
CA THR A 142 -5.38 -9.58 29.86
C THR A 142 -4.95 -10.80 29.06
N THR A 143 -5.90 -11.66 28.72
CA THR A 143 -5.63 -12.86 27.92
C THR A 143 -5.30 -12.49 26.48
N VAL A 144 -6.07 -11.59 25.85
CA VAL A 144 -5.78 -11.10 24.51
C VAL A 144 -4.42 -10.40 24.48
N LYS A 145 -4.13 -9.59 25.49
CA LYS A 145 -2.83 -8.93 25.66
C LYS A 145 -1.68 -9.94 25.73
N ASN A 146 -1.83 -10.99 26.52
CA ASN A 146 -0.80 -12.02 26.69
C ASN A 146 -0.59 -12.83 25.40
N ILE A 147 -1.67 -13.23 24.72
CA ILE A 147 -1.59 -13.92 23.42
C ILE A 147 -0.80 -13.09 22.41
N LEU A 148 -1.10 -11.78 22.31
CA LEU A 148 -0.39 -10.90 21.40
C LEU A 148 1.09 -10.78 21.74
N LEU A 149 1.44 -10.58 23.02
CA LEU A 149 2.82 -10.49 23.48
C LEU A 149 3.61 -11.78 23.26
N GLU A 150 2.99 -12.94 23.53
CA GLU A 150 3.63 -14.25 23.31
C GLU A 150 3.93 -14.50 21.85
N ASN A 151 3.09 -14.00 20.95
CA ASN A 151 3.29 -14.11 19.51
C ASN A 151 4.08 -12.94 18.88
N GLY A 152 4.58 -12.01 19.72
CA GLY A 152 5.44 -10.91 19.30
C GLY A 152 4.71 -9.75 18.63
N TYR A 153 3.44 -9.57 18.92
CA TYR A 153 2.65 -8.41 18.50
C TYR A 153 2.55 -7.39 19.62
N ASP A 154 2.61 -6.10 19.26
CA ASP A 154 2.29 -5.04 20.22
C ASP A 154 0.78 -5.05 20.51
N PRO A 155 0.34 -5.24 21.77
CA PRO A 155 -1.08 -5.18 22.12
C PRO A 155 -1.68 -3.79 21.96
N GLU A 156 -0.86 -2.73 22.01
CA GLU A 156 -1.32 -1.37 21.82
C GLU A 156 -1.63 -1.06 20.34
N PRO A 157 -2.48 -0.07 20.07
CA PRO A 157 -2.74 0.35 18.71
C PRO A 157 -1.49 0.99 18.10
N ASP A 158 -1.16 0.58 16.89
CA ASP A 158 -0.09 1.21 16.13
C ASP A 158 -0.58 2.52 15.52
N LEU A 159 -0.45 3.61 16.26
CA LEU A 159 -0.84 4.96 15.86
C LEU A 159 0.20 5.61 14.92
N THR A 160 1.39 5.04 14.82
CA THR A 160 2.46 5.57 13.96
C THR A 160 2.35 5.08 12.52
N ARG A 161 1.56 4.03 12.28
CA ARG A 161 1.36 3.47 10.95
C ARG A 161 0.46 4.39 10.12
N LYS A 162 1.07 5.30 9.40
CA LYS A 162 0.38 6.08 8.37
C LYS A 162 -0.10 5.10 7.29
N THR A 163 -1.38 5.19 6.96
CA THR A 163 -1.95 4.44 5.83
C THR A 163 -1.11 4.68 4.59
N THR A 164 -0.59 3.63 3.99
CA THR A 164 0.16 3.77 2.75
C THR A 164 -0.76 4.24 1.63
N TRP A 165 -0.21 4.94 0.64
CA TRP A 165 -0.97 5.36 -0.53
C TRP A 165 -1.67 4.18 -1.23
N LYS A 166 -1.03 3.03 -1.28
CA LYS A 166 -1.60 1.80 -1.84
C LYS A 166 -2.82 1.31 -1.06
N GLU A 167 -2.76 1.34 0.26
CA GLU A 167 -3.90 0.97 1.13
C GLU A 167 -5.03 1.98 1.01
N PHE A 168 -4.72 3.28 0.98
CA PHE A 168 -5.70 4.34 0.75
C PHE A 168 -6.45 4.15 -0.57
N ILE A 169 -5.73 3.99 -1.68
CA ILE A 169 -6.34 3.75 -2.99
C ILE A 169 -7.20 2.48 -2.98
N LYS A 170 -6.69 1.38 -2.41
CA LYS A 170 -7.42 0.12 -2.36
C LYS A 170 -8.73 0.22 -1.58
N SER A 171 -8.72 0.88 -0.43
CA SER A 171 -9.90 1.01 0.44
C SER A 171 -10.94 1.99 -0.10
N HIS A 172 -10.53 2.98 -0.91
CA HIS A 172 -11.43 4.02 -1.45
C HIS A 172 -11.65 3.90 -2.96
N TRP A 173 -11.29 2.77 -3.55
CA TRP A 173 -11.26 2.58 -5.01
C TRP A 173 -12.53 2.99 -5.75
N SER A 174 -13.70 2.66 -5.22
CA SER A 174 -15.00 2.96 -5.84
C SER A 174 -15.40 4.44 -5.76
N VAL A 175 -14.91 5.16 -4.74
CA VAL A 175 -15.25 6.56 -4.47
C VAL A 175 -14.15 7.54 -4.86
N LEU A 176 -13.06 7.05 -5.50
CA LEU A 176 -11.95 7.86 -5.98
C LEU A 176 -12.16 8.33 -7.42
N ALA A 177 -11.93 9.62 -7.62
CA ALA A 177 -11.70 10.21 -8.94
C ALA A 177 -10.32 10.89 -8.97
N ALA A 178 -9.77 11.10 -10.15
CA ALA A 178 -8.57 11.90 -10.34
C ALA A 178 -8.79 12.92 -11.44
N CYS A 179 -8.12 14.05 -11.37
CA CYS A 179 -8.08 15.03 -12.46
C CYS A 179 -6.65 15.40 -12.78
N ASP A 180 -6.44 15.82 -14.01
CA ASP A 180 -5.14 16.23 -14.50
C ASP A 180 -5.28 17.11 -15.74
N TYR A 181 -4.18 17.75 -16.12
CA TYR A 181 -4.09 18.58 -17.30
C TYR A 181 -3.22 17.93 -18.38
N PHE A 182 -3.61 18.12 -19.64
CA PHE A 182 -2.70 17.91 -20.76
C PHE A 182 -2.81 19.05 -21.77
N SER A 183 -1.76 19.25 -22.55
CA SER A 183 -1.74 20.28 -23.58
C SER A 183 -2.05 19.69 -24.95
N ILE A 184 -2.78 20.47 -25.74
CA ILE A 184 -2.99 20.27 -27.19
C ILE A 184 -2.58 21.52 -27.93
N GLU A 185 -2.17 21.36 -29.18
CA GLU A 185 -1.76 22.45 -30.03
C GLU A 185 -2.79 22.66 -31.14
N LEU A 186 -3.15 23.91 -31.37
CA LEU A 186 -4.06 24.36 -32.42
C LEU A 186 -3.31 25.25 -33.39
N LEU A 187 -3.44 24.99 -34.67
CA LEU A 187 -2.92 25.87 -35.72
C LEU A 187 -3.98 26.93 -36.06
N VAL A 188 -3.87 28.12 -35.46
CA VAL A 188 -4.80 29.22 -35.66
C VAL A 188 -4.10 30.33 -36.44
N LYS A 189 -4.60 30.69 -37.64
CA LYS A 189 -4.01 31.74 -38.50
C LYS A 189 -2.50 31.58 -38.71
N GLY A 190 -2.02 30.36 -38.95
CA GLY A 190 -0.61 30.05 -39.13
C GLY A 190 0.27 30.08 -37.89
N LYS A 191 -0.30 30.24 -36.69
CA LYS A 191 0.42 30.18 -35.41
C LYS A 191 -0.05 29.00 -34.58
N LEU A 192 0.88 28.33 -33.90
CA LEU A 192 0.57 27.27 -32.95
C LEU A 192 0.15 27.89 -31.61
N VAL A 193 -1.08 27.63 -31.22
CA VAL A 193 -1.65 28.04 -29.94
C VAL A 193 -1.77 26.81 -29.03
N ARG A 194 -1.06 26.81 -27.90
CA ARG A 194 -1.17 25.76 -26.90
C ARG A 194 -2.42 25.96 -26.05
N CYS A 195 -3.27 24.95 -25.97
CA CYS A 195 -4.44 24.92 -25.09
C CYS A 195 -4.29 23.84 -24.02
N MET A 196 -4.67 24.17 -22.80
CA MET A 196 -4.73 23.23 -21.69
C MET A 196 -6.10 22.58 -21.62
N VAL A 197 -6.12 21.26 -21.55
CA VAL A 197 -7.31 20.43 -21.38
C VAL A 197 -7.34 19.92 -19.95
N LEU A 198 -8.37 20.25 -19.21
CA LEU A 198 -8.64 19.66 -17.89
C LEU A 198 -9.63 18.51 -18.08
N PHE A 199 -9.32 17.37 -17.49
CA PHE A 199 -10.20 16.20 -17.48
C PHE A 199 -10.25 15.55 -16.11
N ALA A 200 -11.29 14.77 -15.87
CA ALA A 200 -11.40 13.91 -14.70
C ALA A 200 -11.61 12.46 -15.11
N ILE A 201 -11.17 11.54 -14.29
CA ILE A 201 -11.29 10.09 -14.48
C ILE A 201 -11.75 9.41 -13.19
N HIS A 202 -12.74 8.54 -13.29
CA HIS A 202 -13.09 7.62 -12.20
C HIS A 202 -12.11 6.45 -12.16
N LEU A 203 -11.47 6.22 -11.02
CA LEU A 203 -10.45 5.17 -10.94
C LEU A 203 -11.02 3.76 -11.10
N SER A 204 -12.23 3.53 -10.59
CA SER A 204 -12.88 2.20 -10.63
C SER A 204 -13.41 1.82 -12.01
N THR A 205 -14.10 2.73 -12.67
CA THR A 205 -14.78 2.48 -13.94
C THR A 205 -13.96 2.87 -15.16
N ARG A 206 -12.92 3.68 -14.99
CA ARG A 206 -12.12 4.33 -16.06
C ARG A 206 -12.91 5.34 -16.89
N LYS A 207 -14.14 5.68 -16.51
CA LYS A 207 -14.90 6.71 -17.17
C LYS A 207 -14.17 8.04 -17.09
N VAL A 208 -14.11 8.78 -18.20
CA VAL A 208 -13.39 10.05 -18.32
C VAL A 208 -14.35 11.12 -18.81
N GLU A 209 -14.19 12.31 -18.29
CA GLU A 209 -14.87 13.50 -18.79
C GLU A 209 -13.88 14.64 -19.01
N ILE A 210 -14.01 15.33 -20.14
CA ILE A 210 -13.28 16.58 -20.41
C ILE A 210 -14.06 17.72 -19.83
N LEU A 211 -13.51 18.31 -18.80
CA LEU A 211 -14.15 19.37 -18.02
C LEU A 211 -14.04 20.74 -18.69
N GLY A 212 -13.03 20.91 -19.50
CA GLY A 212 -12.88 22.13 -20.27
C GLY A 212 -11.53 22.26 -20.97
N VAL A 213 -11.48 23.18 -21.93
CA VAL A 213 -10.29 23.47 -22.69
C VAL A 213 -10.08 24.97 -22.80
N ARG A 214 -8.89 25.46 -22.45
CA ARG A 214 -8.56 26.89 -22.52
C ARG A 214 -7.07 27.11 -22.82
N PRO A 215 -6.74 28.14 -23.62
CA PRO A 215 -5.32 28.51 -23.82
C PRO A 215 -4.64 28.92 -22.51
N GLN A 216 -5.30 29.72 -21.72
CA GLN A 216 -4.82 30.20 -20.41
C GLN A 216 -5.90 30.00 -19.34
N PRO A 217 -5.87 28.86 -18.59
CA PRO A 217 -6.82 28.64 -17.52
C PRO A 217 -6.65 29.68 -16.40
N ASN A 218 -7.74 30.33 -16.01
CA ASN A 218 -7.77 31.33 -14.93
C ASN A 218 -8.62 30.86 -13.74
N GLY A 219 -8.53 31.57 -12.61
CA GLY A 219 -9.24 31.24 -11.37
C GLY A 219 -10.76 31.09 -11.56
N PRO A 220 -11.48 32.10 -12.11
CA PRO A 220 -12.93 32.03 -12.30
C PRO A 220 -13.39 30.84 -13.16
N TRP A 221 -12.65 30.49 -14.20
CA TRP A 221 -12.96 29.32 -15.03
C TRP A 221 -12.85 28.00 -14.24
N ARG A 222 -11.84 27.88 -13.37
CA ARG A 222 -11.68 26.69 -12.53
C ARG A 222 -12.76 26.59 -11.45
N GLU A 223 -13.16 27.72 -10.87
CA GLU A 223 -14.28 27.76 -9.92
C GLU A 223 -15.58 27.29 -10.59
N GLN A 224 -15.81 27.69 -11.85
CA GLN A 224 -16.97 27.21 -12.60
C GLN A 224 -16.90 25.71 -12.89
N ILE A 225 -15.71 25.20 -13.21
CA ILE A 225 -15.52 23.76 -13.38
C ILE A 225 -15.76 23.01 -12.06
N ALA A 226 -15.30 23.53 -10.92
CA ALA A 226 -15.57 22.91 -9.63
C ALA A 226 -17.08 22.80 -9.37
N ARG A 227 -17.86 23.87 -9.66
CA ARG A 227 -19.33 23.83 -9.56
C ARG A 227 -19.94 22.77 -10.48
N ASN A 228 -19.55 22.73 -11.74
CA ASN A 228 -20.06 21.75 -12.69
C ASN A 228 -19.72 20.30 -12.30
N LEU A 229 -18.55 20.08 -11.72
CA LEU A 229 -18.12 18.76 -11.24
C LEU A 229 -18.94 18.25 -10.06
N THR A 230 -19.43 19.18 -9.23
CA THR A 230 -20.11 18.92 -7.97
C THR A 230 -21.62 19.14 -8.03
N ASP A 231 -22.15 19.41 -9.21
CA ASP A 231 -23.59 19.46 -9.43
C ASP A 231 -24.24 18.08 -9.16
N ASP A 232 -25.55 18.02 -8.92
CA ASP A 232 -26.26 16.78 -8.56
C ASP A 232 -26.01 15.66 -9.59
N ASP A 233 -25.99 16.01 -10.89
CA ASP A 233 -25.64 15.11 -11.99
C ASP A 233 -24.17 15.22 -12.44
N GLY A 234 -23.33 15.91 -11.67
CA GLY A 234 -21.93 16.18 -12.00
C GLY A 234 -21.07 14.92 -11.99
N PHE A 235 -19.92 14.99 -12.66
CA PHE A 235 -19.02 13.86 -12.80
C PHE A 235 -18.54 13.29 -11.45
N LEU A 236 -18.53 14.08 -10.38
CA LEU A 236 -18.15 13.63 -9.03
C LEU A 236 -19.34 13.14 -8.19
N ALA A 237 -20.55 13.01 -8.76
CA ALA A 237 -21.67 12.43 -8.06
C ALA A 237 -21.33 11.04 -7.49
N GLY A 238 -21.53 10.86 -6.17
CA GLY A 238 -21.17 9.63 -5.45
C GLY A 238 -19.67 9.42 -5.21
N LYS A 239 -18.80 10.38 -5.53
CA LYS A 239 -17.37 10.35 -5.20
C LYS A 239 -17.08 11.09 -3.91
N LYS A 240 -16.07 10.62 -3.16
CA LYS A 240 -15.64 11.23 -1.90
C LYS A 240 -14.28 11.91 -1.99
N TYR A 241 -13.46 11.49 -2.92
CA TYR A 241 -12.08 11.97 -3.05
C TYR A 241 -11.75 12.32 -4.49
N LEU A 242 -11.15 13.50 -4.69
CA LEU A 242 -10.57 13.92 -5.97
C LEU A 242 -9.06 14.07 -5.83
N ILE A 243 -8.32 13.20 -6.51
CA ILE A 243 -6.86 13.26 -6.56
C ILE A 243 -6.44 14.24 -7.64
N HIS A 244 -5.50 15.13 -7.31
CA HIS A 244 -4.87 16.02 -8.29
C HIS A 244 -3.46 16.40 -7.87
N ASP A 245 -2.68 16.92 -8.82
CA ASP A 245 -1.35 17.42 -8.57
C ASP A 245 -1.37 18.72 -7.75
N ARG A 246 -0.22 19.06 -7.16
CA ARG A 246 -0.01 20.34 -6.44
C ARG A 246 0.26 21.50 -7.39
N ASP A 247 -0.31 21.47 -8.59
CA ASP A 247 -0.16 22.57 -9.52
C ASP A 247 -0.81 23.84 -8.94
N PRO A 248 -0.15 25.02 -9.01
CA PRO A 248 -0.76 26.32 -8.69
C PRO A 248 -2.05 26.59 -9.47
N LEU A 249 -2.30 25.81 -10.50
CA LEU A 249 -3.52 25.80 -11.26
C LEU A 249 -4.78 25.43 -10.46
N TYR A 250 -4.68 24.85 -9.24
CA TYR A 250 -5.81 24.55 -8.36
C TYR A 250 -5.90 25.54 -7.19
N PRO A 251 -6.68 26.62 -7.31
CA PRO A 251 -6.80 27.64 -6.27
C PRO A 251 -7.56 27.13 -5.03
N ALA A 252 -7.37 27.77 -3.89
CA ALA A 252 -8.06 27.44 -2.64
C ALA A 252 -9.60 27.42 -2.77
N LYS A 253 -10.17 28.31 -3.62
CA LYS A 253 -11.60 28.32 -3.92
C LYS A 253 -12.10 27.06 -4.64
N PHE A 254 -11.29 26.47 -5.51
CA PHE A 254 -11.61 25.17 -6.13
C PHE A 254 -11.79 24.09 -5.07
N GLU A 255 -10.85 24.00 -4.14
CA GLU A 255 -10.88 23.04 -3.05
C GLU A 255 -12.05 23.29 -2.07
N SER A 256 -12.32 24.56 -1.75
CA SER A 256 -13.46 24.89 -0.89
C SER A 256 -14.80 24.52 -1.52
N THR A 257 -14.96 24.72 -2.83
CA THR A 257 -16.18 24.32 -3.57
C THR A 257 -16.36 22.80 -3.55
N LEU A 258 -15.30 22.02 -3.74
CA LEU A 258 -15.35 20.56 -3.60
C LEU A 258 -15.79 20.14 -2.19
N LYS A 259 -15.22 20.77 -1.17
CA LYS A 259 -15.48 20.43 0.23
C LYS A 259 -16.94 20.72 0.65
N THR A 260 -17.58 21.78 0.13
CA THR A 260 -18.99 22.09 0.43
C THR A 260 -19.96 21.01 -0.05
N THR A 261 -19.59 20.23 -1.05
CA THR A 261 -20.37 19.11 -1.59
C THR A 261 -19.92 17.73 -1.06
N GLY A 262 -19.04 17.72 -0.05
CA GLY A 262 -18.56 16.48 0.57
C GLY A 262 -17.45 15.76 -0.18
N VAL A 263 -16.86 16.38 -1.22
CA VAL A 263 -15.71 15.84 -1.94
C VAL A 263 -14.41 16.39 -1.36
N GLU A 264 -13.57 15.52 -0.86
CA GLU A 264 -12.26 15.88 -0.31
C GLU A 264 -11.20 15.92 -1.41
N SER A 265 -10.47 17.04 -1.48
CA SER A 265 -9.34 17.23 -2.38
C SER A 265 -8.10 16.55 -1.81
N VAL A 266 -7.53 15.60 -2.55
CA VAL A 266 -6.33 14.84 -2.16
C VAL A 266 -5.15 15.26 -3.03
N LYS A 267 -4.28 16.09 -2.47
CA LYS A 267 -3.07 16.57 -3.15
C LYS A 267 -1.98 15.51 -3.15
N LEU A 268 -1.42 15.22 -4.29
CA LEU A 268 -0.31 14.28 -4.40
C LEU A 268 0.94 14.78 -3.67
N PRO A 269 1.76 13.88 -3.09
CA PRO A 269 3.08 14.25 -2.59
C PRO A 269 3.97 14.81 -3.70
N PRO A 270 4.90 15.72 -3.37
CA PRO A 270 5.83 16.25 -4.36
C PRO A 270 6.65 15.14 -5.03
N ARG A 271 6.91 15.26 -6.33
CA ARG A 271 7.74 14.33 -7.13
C ARG A 271 7.24 12.88 -7.12
N SER A 272 5.93 12.68 -7.11
CA SER A 272 5.32 11.34 -7.06
C SER A 272 4.36 11.10 -8.23
N PRO A 273 4.83 11.14 -9.49
CA PRO A 273 3.99 11.00 -10.68
C PRO A 273 3.22 9.67 -10.70
N ASN A 274 3.85 8.58 -10.27
CA ASN A 274 3.23 7.25 -10.22
C ASN A 274 1.91 7.17 -9.42
N LEU A 275 1.61 8.18 -8.62
CA LEU A 275 0.41 8.21 -7.79
C LEU A 275 -0.85 8.64 -8.55
N ASN A 276 -0.71 9.21 -9.77
CA ASN A 276 -1.79 9.52 -10.70
C ASN A 276 -1.71 8.70 -12.00
N ALA A 277 -1.17 7.49 -11.91
CA ALA A 277 -0.87 6.63 -13.06
C ALA A 277 -2.05 6.40 -14.03
N HIS A 278 -3.30 6.48 -13.55
CA HIS A 278 -4.48 6.30 -14.40
C HIS A 278 -4.78 7.52 -15.24
N ALA A 279 -4.64 8.72 -14.70
CA ALA A 279 -4.76 9.95 -15.46
C ALA A 279 -3.61 10.09 -16.47
N GLU A 280 -2.38 9.80 -16.05
CA GLU A 280 -1.21 9.81 -16.96
C GLU A 280 -1.38 8.81 -18.11
N ARG A 281 -1.90 7.62 -17.82
CA ARG A 281 -2.18 6.61 -18.86
C ARG A 281 -3.25 7.10 -19.86
N PHE A 282 -4.30 7.77 -19.38
CA PHE A 282 -5.28 8.37 -20.29
C PHE A 282 -4.65 9.43 -21.19
N VAL A 283 -3.84 10.33 -20.60
CA VAL A 283 -3.11 11.36 -21.37
C VAL A 283 -2.22 10.72 -22.44
N ARG A 284 -1.49 9.66 -22.08
CA ARG A 284 -0.68 8.93 -23.03
C ARG A 284 -1.54 8.34 -24.15
N SER A 285 -2.63 7.66 -23.81
CA SER A 285 -3.51 7.04 -24.79
C SER A 285 -4.11 8.05 -25.77
N ILE A 286 -4.65 9.18 -25.29
CA ILE A 286 -5.24 10.18 -26.19
C ILE A 286 -4.18 10.84 -27.11
N LYS A 287 -2.96 11.04 -26.59
CA LYS A 287 -1.87 11.60 -27.39
C LYS A 287 -1.40 10.62 -28.46
N GLU A 288 -1.07 9.38 -28.07
CA GLU A 288 -0.51 8.37 -28.98
C GLU A 288 -1.54 7.84 -30.00
N GLU A 289 -2.79 7.60 -29.54
CA GLU A 289 -3.81 6.99 -30.40
C GLU A 289 -4.54 8.00 -31.29
N CYS A 290 -4.56 9.29 -30.94
CA CYS A 290 -5.36 10.27 -31.63
C CYS A 290 -4.61 11.56 -31.97
N LEU A 291 -4.17 12.33 -30.96
CA LEU A 291 -3.71 13.70 -31.18
C LEU A 291 -2.42 13.79 -31.99
N SER A 292 -1.49 12.83 -31.86
CA SER A 292 -0.25 12.80 -32.64
C SER A 292 -0.47 12.57 -34.16
N HIS A 293 -1.64 12.10 -34.54
CA HIS A 293 -1.99 11.82 -35.94
C HIS A 293 -2.80 12.94 -36.58
N LEU A 294 -3.10 14.02 -35.87
CA LEU A 294 -4.02 15.04 -36.35
C LEU A 294 -3.42 16.45 -36.19
N ILE A 295 -3.67 17.30 -37.18
CA ILE A 295 -3.42 18.74 -37.09
C ILE A 295 -4.76 19.43 -36.83
N LEU A 296 -4.90 20.06 -35.69
CA LEU A 296 -6.11 20.76 -35.29
C LEU A 296 -6.04 22.21 -35.72
N SER A 297 -6.96 22.67 -36.57
CA SER A 297 -6.97 24.00 -37.16
C SER A 297 -8.06 24.93 -36.62
N SER A 298 -9.07 24.36 -35.93
CA SER A 298 -10.16 25.17 -35.38
C SER A 298 -10.66 24.64 -34.03
N GLU A 299 -11.42 25.48 -33.33
CA GLU A 299 -12.03 25.11 -32.08
C GLU A 299 -13.11 24.04 -32.27
N GLU A 300 -13.89 24.14 -33.35
CA GLU A 300 -14.90 23.14 -33.67
C GLU A 300 -14.27 21.78 -33.96
N GLN A 301 -13.20 21.74 -34.74
CA GLN A 301 -12.46 20.52 -35.03
C GLN A 301 -11.91 19.90 -33.75
N ARG A 302 -11.35 20.72 -32.86
CA ARG A 302 -10.89 20.26 -31.56
C ARG A 302 -12.01 19.61 -30.73
N ARG A 303 -13.16 20.28 -30.60
CA ARG A 303 -14.32 19.74 -29.88
C ARG A 303 -14.80 18.44 -30.50
N TYR A 304 -14.86 18.39 -31.81
CA TYR A 304 -15.26 17.20 -32.55
C TYR A 304 -14.30 16.02 -32.29
N VAL A 305 -13.00 16.24 -32.41
CA VAL A 305 -11.96 15.21 -32.19
C VAL A 305 -12.02 14.68 -30.78
N LEU A 306 -12.06 15.56 -29.77
CA LEU A 306 -12.14 15.15 -28.36
C LEU A 306 -13.41 14.36 -28.06
N SER A 307 -14.56 14.78 -28.57
CA SER A 307 -15.83 14.07 -28.43
C SER A 307 -15.80 12.69 -29.10
N LYS A 308 -15.24 12.58 -30.31
CA LYS A 308 -15.11 11.30 -31.02
C LYS A 308 -14.14 10.35 -30.33
N TYR A 309 -13.02 10.90 -29.78
CA TYR A 309 -12.09 10.10 -29.01
C TYR A 309 -12.73 9.57 -27.70
N LEU A 310 -13.45 10.41 -26.95
CA LEU A 310 -14.15 9.96 -25.74
C LEU A 310 -15.18 8.88 -26.04
N LYS A 311 -15.95 9.02 -27.13
CA LYS A 311 -16.89 7.98 -27.55
C LYS A 311 -16.16 6.65 -27.87
N TYR A 312 -15.09 6.71 -28.62
CA TYR A 312 -14.22 5.54 -28.87
C TYR A 312 -13.67 4.96 -27.57
N TYR A 313 -13.12 5.80 -26.70
CA TYR A 313 -12.51 5.40 -25.42
C TYR A 313 -13.52 4.67 -24.51
N HIS A 314 -14.77 5.14 -24.42
CA HIS A 314 -15.79 4.53 -23.57
C HIS A 314 -16.47 3.31 -24.19
N GLN A 315 -16.77 3.36 -25.48
CA GLN A 315 -17.70 2.41 -26.12
C GLN A 315 -17.03 1.39 -27.05
N GLU A 316 -15.77 1.57 -27.40
CA GLU A 316 -15.13 0.75 -28.44
C GLU A 316 -13.73 0.25 -28.03
N ARG A 317 -13.03 1.00 -27.21
CA ARG A 317 -11.68 0.66 -26.77
C ARG A 317 -11.68 -0.40 -25.67
N ILE A 318 -10.88 -1.45 -25.85
CA ILE A 318 -10.65 -2.46 -24.80
C ILE A 318 -9.61 -1.92 -23.81
N HIS A 319 -9.96 -1.90 -22.53
CA HIS A 319 -9.10 -1.45 -21.44
C HIS A 319 -8.45 -2.64 -20.72
N GLN A 320 -7.17 -2.87 -20.94
CA GLN A 320 -6.43 -4.01 -20.37
C GLN A 320 -6.56 -4.11 -18.84
N GLY A 321 -6.58 -2.98 -18.11
CA GLY A 321 -6.66 -2.98 -16.64
C GLY A 321 -8.01 -3.40 -16.07
N ILE A 322 -9.07 -3.45 -16.87
CA ILE A 322 -10.41 -3.93 -16.50
C ILE A 322 -10.92 -5.02 -17.43
N ASN A 323 -10.11 -5.41 -18.44
CA ASN A 323 -10.39 -6.43 -19.46
C ASN A 323 -11.75 -6.30 -20.14
N ARG A 324 -12.24 -5.07 -20.31
CA ARG A 324 -13.54 -4.78 -20.93
C ARG A 324 -13.60 -3.39 -21.55
N ILE A 325 -14.64 -3.16 -22.34
CA ILE A 325 -15.09 -1.84 -22.79
C ILE A 325 -15.89 -1.21 -21.63
N ILE A 326 -15.72 0.08 -21.37
CA ILE A 326 -16.36 0.77 -20.22
C ILE A 326 -17.88 0.76 -20.35
N GLU A 327 -18.39 1.20 -21.51
CA GLU A 327 -19.81 1.27 -21.85
C GLU A 327 -20.08 0.35 -23.05
N ALA A 328 -19.88 -0.97 -22.85
CA ALA A 328 -20.08 -1.93 -23.91
C ALA A 328 -21.52 -1.92 -24.41
N GLN A 329 -21.72 -1.62 -25.70
CA GLN A 329 -22.98 -1.88 -26.36
C GLN A 329 -23.04 -3.36 -26.70
N HIS A 330 -24.17 -4.04 -26.39
CA HIS A 330 -24.40 -5.42 -26.78
C HIS A 330 -24.41 -5.50 -28.32
N LYS A 331 -23.31 -6.01 -28.89
CA LYS A 331 -23.19 -6.34 -30.30
C LYS A 331 -23.21 -7.84 -30.41
N GLY A 332 -23.93 -8.35 -31.45
CA GLY A 332 -24.11 -9.79 -31.64
C GLY A 332 -22.80 -10.59 -31.62
N CYS A 333 -22.87 -11.81 -31.12
CA CYS A 333 -21.72 -12.72 -31.01
C CYS A 333 -21.42 -13.48 -32.31
N GLN A 334 -22.30 -13.41 -33.32
CA GLN A 334 -22.23 -14.11 -34.61
C GLN A 334 -22.30 -13.09 -35.77
N GLY A 335 -21.65 -13.39 -36.88
CA GLY A 335 -21.62 -12.54 -38.04
C GLY A 335 -20.21 -12.11 -38.45
N GLU A 336 -20.12 -11.45 -39.59
CA GLU A 336 -18.89 -10.92 -40.19
C GLU A 336 -18.23 -9.87 -39.27
N ILE A 337 -16.89 -9.88 -39.20
CA ILE A 337 -16.13 -8.89 -38.43
C ILE A 337 -16.02 -7.61 -39.26
N LEU A 338 -16.55 -6.53 -38.74
CA LEU A 338 -16.48 -5.21 -39.32
C LEU A 338 -15.49 -4.34 -38.60
N CYS A 339 -14.70 -3.56 -39.34
CA CYS A 339 -13.83 -2.51 -38.81
C CYS A 339 -14.57 -1.18 -38.89
N LEU A 340 -14.72 -0.51 -37.73
CA LEU A 340 -15.23 0.84 -37.68
C LEU A 340 -14.06 1.80 -37.54
N GLU A 341 -13.86 2.66 -38.50
CA GLU A 341 -12.83 3.69 -38.52
C GLU A 341 -13.41 5.05 -38.09
N ARG A 342 -12.65 5.80 -37.29
CA ARG A 342 -13.00 7.15 -36.89
C ARG A 342 -11.86 8.11 -37.17
N LEU A 343 -12.20 9.38 -37.33
CA LEU A 343 -11.27 10.50 -37.55
C LEU A 343 -10.35 10.29 -38.79
N GLY A 344 -10.83 9.58 -39.80
CA GLY A 344 -10.07 9.31 -41.02
C GLY A 344 -9.05 8.17 -40.90
N GLY A 345 -9.24 7.24 -39.92
CA GLY A 345 -8.46 6.02 -39.80
C GLY A 345 -7.63 5.82 -38.54
N PRO A 346 -7.20 6.87 -37.81
CA PRO A 346 -6.38 6.69 -36.58
C PRO A 346 -7.04 5.81 -35.52
N LEU A 347 -8.36 5.92 -35.32
CA LEU A 347 -9.09 5.12 -34.35
C LEU A 347 -9.85 3.99 -35.06
N LYS A 348 -9.49 2.75 -34.74
CA LYS A 348 -10.11 1.55 -35.27
C LYS A 348 -10.72 0.70 -34.18
N SER A 349 -11.95 0.28 -34.37
CA SER A 349 -12.61 -0.69 -33.52
C SER A 349 -13.23 -1.82 -34.35
N TYR A 350 -13.29 -3.00 -33.77
CA TYR A 350 -13.78 -4.19 -34.46
C TYR A 350 -15.02 -4.72 -33.73
N HIS A 351 -16.04 -5.05 -34.50
CA HIS A 351 -17.27 -5.65 -33.95
C HIS A 351 -17.85 -6.65 -34.97
N ARG A 352 -18.68 -7.55 -34.48
CA ARG A 352 -19.44 -8.45 -35.34
C ARG A 352 -20.73 -7.77 -35.78
N LYS A 353 -21.09 -7.96 -37.05
CA LYS A 353 -22.39 -7.54 -37.60
C LYS A 353 -23.48 -8.28 -36.79
N ALA A 354 -24.53 -7.56 -36.37
CA ALA A 354 -25.71 -8.21 -35.81
C ALA A 354 -26.33 -9.08 -36.90
N ALA A 355 -26.71 -10.30 -36.53
CA ALA A 355 -27.40 -11.21 -37.44
C ALA A 355 -28.80 -10.69 -37.79
#